data_cdddcc130dc66db38c73f2cb1eede3e8
#
_entry.id   cdddcc130dc66db38c73f2cb1eede3e8
#
_cell.length_a   1.000
_cell.length_b   1.000
_cell.length_c   1.000
_cell.angle_alpha   90.00
_cell.angle_beta   90.00
_cell.angle_gamma   90.00
#
_symmetry.space_group_name_H-M   'P 1'
#
loop_
_entity.id
_entity.type
_entity.pdbx_description
1 polymer ?
#
loop_
_entity_poly.entity_id
_entity_poly.type
_entity_poly.pdbx_seq_one_letter_code
_entity_poly.pdbx_strand_id
1 'polypeptide(L)'
;MAAVNVILVCGHECPDPAYLQTVSPDWTVVAGGRALTAAIDTARAASTDPVCVVPMTLGRDSGLVADAARASSWARRESNSPPLVLSSPLGTADHLVGWLRGRAAAASSDALLVVAPTGSPFEDAELFRIARLVRQFGPSALVEVALSGGDPDLDDGIDRCRRLGARQIAVLPAWLGSGPALPSGVAAGGPLLPGAALRALGEARVADALHDLAHGHDGIADGLSAEHGHGFAHGHGPGGSHGHGHGH
;
A
#
# COMPACT_ATOMS: atom_id res chain seq x y z
N MET A 1 24.80 -5.71 -1.72
CA MET A 1 23.61 -5.87 -2.59
C MET A 1 24.03 -5.52 -4.01
N ALA A 2 23.58 -6.27 -5.03
CA ALA A 2 23.74 -5.85 -6.41
C ALA A 2 23.07 -4.47 -6.57
N ALA A 3 23.64 -3.61 -7.46
CA ALA A 3 23.00 -2.33 -7.76
C ALA A 3 21.64 -2.59 -8.43
N VAL A 4 20.65 -1.80 -8.07
CA VAL A 4 19.27 -1.89 -8.58
C VAL A 4 18.66 -0.50 -8.64
N ASN A 5 17.98 -0.20 -9.73
CA ASN A 5 17.23 1.05 -9.89
C ASN A 5 15.82 0.83 -9.33
N VAL A 6 15.47 1.48 -8.23
CA VAL A 6 14.16 1.33 -7.59
C VAL A 6 13.25 2.49 -7.96
N ILE A 7 12.05 2.16 -8.43
CA ILE A 7 11.00 3.10 -8.77
C ILE A 7 9.77 2.83 -7.89
N LEU A 8 9.45 3.77 -7.01
CA LEU A 8 8.23 3.76 -6.22
C LEU A 8 7.10 4.38 -7.04
N VAL A 9 6.06 3.62 -7.33
CA VAL A 9 4.89 4.14 -8.05
C VAL A 9 3.74 4.41 -7.09
N CYS A 10 3.29 5.67 -7.07
CA CYS A 10 2.27 6.19 -6.17
C CYS A 10 0.90 6.26 -6.82
N GLY A 11 -0.12 5.83 -6.07
CA GLY A 11 -1.53 6.02 -6.33
C GLY A 11 -2.20 6.87 -5.24
N HIS A 12 -3.51 6.71 -5.06
CA HIS A 12 -4.28 7.51 -4.09
C HIS A 12 -3.90 7.20 -2.62
N GLU A 13 -3.38 6.01 -2.31
CA GLU A 13 -2.88 5.68 -0.97
C GLU A 13 -1.50 6.30 -0.65
N CYS A 14 -0.97 7.12 -1.55
CA CYS A 14 0.27 7.85 -1.37
C CYS A 14 0.07 9.32 -1.78
N PRO A 15 -0.71 10.11 -1.02
CA PRO A 15 -1.09 11.47 -1.40
C PRO A 15 0.08 12.47 -1.33
N ASP A 16 1.18 12.10 -0.67
CA ASP A 16 2.36 12.94 -0.50
C ASP A 16 3.63 12.21 -1.01
N PRO A 17 3.86 12.19 -2.33
CA PRO A 17 5.07 11.60 -2.91
C PRO A 17 6.37 12.25 -2.41
N ALA A 18 6.34 13.54 -2.03
CA ALA A 18 7.51 14.24 -1.51
C ALA A 18 7.96 13.66 -0.16
N TYR A 19 7.03 13.19 0.67
CA TYR A 19 7.37 12.47 1.90
C TYR A 19 8.17 11.20 1.60
N LEU A 20 7.76 10.41 0.60
CA LEU A 20 8.50 9.21 0.21
C LEU A 20 9.90 9.54 -0.31
N GLN A 21 10.05 10.64 -1.05
CA GLN A 21 11.35 11.09 -1.54
C GLN A 21 12.29 11.48 -0.39
N THR A 22 11.76 12.02 0.73
CA THR A 22 12.59 12.28 1.93
C THR A 22 12.98 11.01 2.67
N VAL A 23 12.11 10.00 2.67
CA VAL A 23 12.37 8.70 3.30
C VAL A 23 13.35 7.86 2.48
N SER A 24 13.30 7.97 1.18
CA SER A 24 14.11 7.19 0.24
C SER A 24 14.71 8.09 -0.84
N PRO A 25 15.71 8.93 -0.50
CA PRO A 25 16.25 9.95 -1.41
C PRO A 25 16.98 9.37 -2.62
N ASP A 26 17.44 8.14 -2.53
CA ASP A 26 18.13 7.37 -3.57
C ASP A 26 17.19 6.60 -4.51
N TRP A 27 15.90 6.61 -4.24
CA TRP A 27 14.86 5.95 -5.05
C TRP A 27 14.07 6.97 -5.86
N THR A 28 13.63 6.57 -7.04
CA THR A 28 12.77 7.41 -7.88
C THR A 28 11.31 7.27 -7.44
N VAL A 29 10.65 8.38 -7.13
CA VAL A 29 9.23 8.38 -6.75
C VAL A 29 8.42 9.03 -7.86
N VAL A 30 7.42 8.32 -8.40
CA VAL A 30 6.59 8.80 -9.52
C VAL A 30 5.13 8.44 -9.33
N ALA A 31 4.25 9.17 -10.00
CA ALA A 31 2.86 8.74 -10.20
C ALA A 31 2.78 7.62 -11.25
N GLY A 32 1.66 6.90 -11.29
CA GLY A 32 1.37 5.92 -12.33
C GLY A 32 1.27 6.52 -13.75
N GLY A 33 1.04 5.65 -14.74
CA GLY A 33 0.85 6.04 -16.13
C GLY A 33 2.13 6.52 -16.81
N ARG A 34 2.06 7.66 -17.50
CA ARG A 34 3.18 8.19 -18.31
C ARG A 34 4.44 8.47 -17.50
N ALA A 35 4.28 8.92 -16.26
CA ALA A 35 5.43 9.21 -15.39
C ALA A 35 6.22 7.93 -15.05
N LEU A 36 5.51 6.83 -14.76
CA LEU A 36 6.15 5.53 -14.55
C LEU A 36 6.88 5.04 -15.79
N THR A 37 6.26 5.10 -16.98
CA THR A 37 6.90 4.69 -18.23
C THR A 37 8.19 5.49 -18.48
N ALA A 38 8.13 6.82 -18.35
CA ALA A 38 9.30 7.67 -18.53
C ALA A 38 10.42 7.38 -17.50
N ALA A 39 10.06 7.06 -16.26
CA ALA A 39 11.02 6.68 -15.23
C ALA A 39 11.72 5.35 -15.53
N ILE A 40 10.95 4.34 -16.02
CA ILE A 40 11.50 3.06 -16.46
C ILE A 40 12.50 3.28 -17.61
N ASP A 41 12.10 4.02 -18.63
CA ASP A 41 12.95 4.30 -19.81
C ASP A 41 14.24 5.02 -19.39
N THR A 42 14.11 6.03 -18.51
CA THR A 42 15.27 6.78 -17.98
C THR A 42 16.21 5.87 -17.20
N ALA A 43 15.70 5.02 -16.31
CA ALA A 43 16.51 4.11 -15.51
C ALA A 43 17.25 3.10 -16.39
N ARG A 44 16.58 2.55 -17.41
CA ARG A 44 17.16 1.59 -18.35
C ARG A 44 18.20 2.20 -19.29
N ALA A 45 18.05 3.47 -19.63
CA ALA A 45 19.04 4.18 -20.43
C ALA A 45 20.30 4.55 -19.62
N ALA A 46 20.16 4.74 -18.32
CA ALA A 46 21.23 5.19 -17.44
C ALA A 46 22.15 4.06 -16.93
N SER A 47 21.65 2.82 -16.83
CA SER A 47 22.38 1.69 -16.22
C SER A 47 21.93 0.36 -16.81
N THR A 48 22.82 -0.65 -16.73
CA THR A 48 22.50 -2.04 -17.02
C THR A 48 21.94 -2.81 -15.83
N ASP A 49 21.83 -2.15 -14.68
CA ASP A 49 21.29 -2.77 -13.46
C ASP A 49 19.80 -3.05 -13.61
N PRO A 50 19.27 -4.05 -12.93
CA PRO A 50 17.83 -4.32 -12.91
C PRO A 50 17.03 -3.10 -12.46
N VAL A 51 15.84 -2.92 -13.04
CA VAL A 51 14.85 -1.94 -12.59
C VAL A 51 13.76 -2.66 -11.81
N CYS A 52 13.52 -2.25 -10.56
CA CYS A 52 12.47 -2.78 -9.71
C CYS A 52 11.39 -1.71 -9.50
N VAL A 53 10.17 -2.00 -9.95
CA VAL A 53 8.98 -1.17 -9.73
C VAL A 53 8.25 -1.65 -8.50
N VAL A 54 8.02 -0.77 -7.52
CA VAL A 54 7.33 -1.07 -6.26
C VAL A 54 6.02 -0.31 -6.19
N PRO A 55 4.85 -0.98 -6.28
CA PRO A 55 3.55 -0.33 -6.11
C PRO A 55 3.34 0.11 -4.65
N MET A 56 3.19 1.42 -4.45
CA MET A 56 3.03 2.03 -3.13
C MET A 56 1.56 2.06 -2.72
N THR A 57 1.02 0.88 -2.42
CA THR A 57 -0.36 0.68 -1.94
C THR A 57 -0.38 -0.16 -0.67
N LEU A 58 -1.43 0.03 0.11
CA LEU A 58 -1.74 -0.73 1.33
C LEU A 58 -2.79 -1.83 1.09
N GLY A 59 -3.05 -2.11 -0.18
CA GLY A 59 -3.97 -3.16 -0.63
C GLY A 59 -5.37 -2.66 -1.04
N ARG A 60 -5.62 -1.34 -0.98
CA ARG A 60 -6.88 -0.75 -1.46
C ARG A 60 -6.82 -0.32 -2.93
N ASP A 61 -5.63 -0.08 -3.47
CA ASP A 61 -5.41 0.39 -4.84
C ASP A 61 -4.90 -0.76 -5.74
N SER A 62 -5.79 -1.69 -6.07
CA SER A 62 -5.47 -2.79 -7.00
C SER A 62 -5.26 -2.29 -8.44
N GLY A 63 -5.91 -1.18 -8.80
CA GLY A 63 -5.76 -0.51 -10.09
C GLY A 63 -4.33 -0.03 -10.32
N LEU A 64 -3.69 0.55 -9.29
CA LEU A 64 -2.28 0.95 -9.35
C LEU A 64 -1.36 -0.23 -9.67
N VAL A 65 -1.61 -1.38 -9.05
CA VAL A 65 -0.78 -2.59 -9.27
C VAL A 65 -0.92 -3.08 -10.71
N ALA A 66 -2.14 -3.15 -11.23
CA ALA A 66 -2.40 -3.58 -12.60
C ALA A 66 -1.87 -2.57 -13.63
N ASP A 67 -1.99 -1.27 -13.37
CA ASP A 67 -1.42 -0.22 -14.23
C ASP A 67 0.11 -0.28 -14.26
N ALA A 68 0.75 -0.49 -13.11
CA ALA A 68 2.20 -0.68 -13.02
C ALA A 68 2.64 -1.95 -13.79
N ALA A 69 1.87 -3.03 -13.70
CA ALA A 69 2.12 -4.25 -14.45
C ALA A 69 1.97 -4.05 -15.97
N ARG A 70 0.93 -3.31 -16.40
CA ARG A 70 0.72 -2.97 -17.83
C ARG A 70 1.88 -2.14 -18.38
N ALA A 71 2.31 -1.11 -17.64
CA ALA A 71 3.45 -0.27 -18.02
C ALA A 71 4.74 -1.10 -18.09
N SER A 72 5.00 -1.95 -17.11
CA SER A 72 6.16 -2.84 -17.08
C SER A 72 6.14 -3.86 -18.22
N SER A 73 4.98 -4.46 -18.51
CA SER A 73 4.81 -5.40 -19.63
C SER A 73 5.07 -4.73 -20.98
N TRP A 74 4.66 -3.49 -21.15
CA TRP A 74 4.94 -2.71 -22.35
C TRP A 74 6.45 -2.46 -22.50
N ALA A 75 7.09 -1.93 -21.46
CA ALA A 75 8.52 -1.62 -21.47
C ALA A 75 9.40 -2.87 -21.68
N ARG A 76 8.97 -4.07 -21.24
CA ARG A 76 9.71 -5.32 -21.39
C ARG A 76 9.84 -5.79 -22.85
N ARG A 77 9.01 -5.30 -23.78
CA ARG A 77 9.04 -5.74 -25.20
C ARG A 77 10.30 -5.33 -25.94
N GLU A 78 11.07 -4.39 -25.42
CA GLU A 78 12.34 -3.99 -25.99
C GLU A 78 13.42 -5.04 -25.68
N SER A 79 13.82 -5.78 -26.69
CA SER A 79 14.92 -6.75 -26.63
C SER A 79 16.22 -6.01 -26.33
N ASN A 80 17.05 -6.55 -25.44
CA ASN A 80 18.36 -5.99 -25.06
C ASN A 80 18.38 -4.91 -23.96
N SER A 81 17.29 -4.72 -23.24
CA SER A 81 17.22 -3.78 -22.12
C SER A 81 17.49 -4.48 -20.78
N PRO A 82 17.93 -3.74 -19.74
CA PRO A 82 18.11 -4.27 -18.39
C PRO A 82 16.86 -4.99 -17.88
N PRO A 83 17.01 -6.00 -17.01
CA PRO A 83 15.88 -6.71 -16.43
C PRO A 83 14.92 -5.75 -15.74
N LEU A 84 13.61 -5.99 -15.91
CA LEU A 84 12.54 -5.23 -15.28
C LEU A 84 11.69 -6.18 -14.44
N VAL A 85 11.51 -5.86 -13.18
CA VAL A 85 10.74 -6.64 -12.23
C VAL A 85 9.69 -5.75 -11.54
N LEU A 86 8.51 -6.30 -11.33
CA LEU A 86 7.45 -5.70 -10.53
C LEU A 86 7.41 -6.44 -9.19
N SER A 87 7.62 -5.72 -8.10
CA SER A 87 7.50 -6.33 -6.78
C SER A 87 6.02 -6.56 -6.40
N SER A 88 5.81 -7.37 -5.38
CA SER A 88 4.54 -7.33 -4.65
C SER A 88 4.27 -5.91 -4.13
N PRO A 89 2.99 -5.52 -3.95
CA PRO A 89 2.62 -4.24 -3.33
C PRO A 89 3.31 -4.05 -1.98
N LEU A 90 3.53 -2.78 -1.58
CA LEU A 90 4.17 -2.48 -0.29
C LEU A 90 3.43 -3.17 0.86
N GLY A 91 2.10 -3.09 0.87
CA GLY A 91 1.24 -3.73 1.85
C GLY A 91 0.00 -4.37 1.25
N THR A 92 -0.75 -5.04 2.10
CA THR A 92 -2.07 -5.63 1.81
C THR A 92 -3.08 -5.12 2.84
N ALA A 93 -4.37 -5.36 2.60
CA ALA A 93 -5.42 -5.05 3.57
C ALA A 93 -5.16 -5.68 4.95
N ASP A 94 -4.64 -6.90 5.01
CA ASP A 94 -4.31 -7.57 6.27
C ASP A 94 -3.14 -6.89 7.00
N HIS A 95 -2.12 -6.45 6.26
CA HIS A 95 -1.04 -5.63 6.82
C HIS A 95 -1.58 -4.33 7.38
N LEU A 96 -2.47 -3.63 6.63
CA LEU A 96 -3.08 -2.38 7.08
C LEU A 96 -3.89 -2.57 8.36
N VAL A 97 -4.68 -3.64 8.48
CA VAL A 97 -5.37 -4.00 9.72
C VAL A 97 -4.36 -4.17 10.88
N GLY A 98 -3.26 -4.90 10.65
CA GLY A 98 -2.22 -5.13 11.65
C GLY A 98 -1.55 -3.82 12.12
N TRP A 99 -1.18 -2.96 11.18
CA TRP A 99 -0.54 -1.67 11.49
C TRP A 99 -1.49 -0.72 12.22
N LEU A 100 -2.73 -0.59 11.77
CA LEU A 100 -3.74 0.23 12.45
C LEU A 100 -4.00 -0.26 13.87
N ARG A 101 -4.07 -1.59 14.10
CA ARG A 101 -4.21 -2.16 15.45
C ARG A 101 -3.00 -1.84 16.34
N GLY A 102 -1.79 -1.94 15.78
CA GLY A 102 -0.57 -1.58 16.52
C GLY A 102 -0.57 -0.09 16.91
N ARG A 103 -0.98 0.79 16.00
CA ARG A 103 -1.11 2.23 16.26
C ARG A 103 -2.22 2.52 17.27
N ALA A 104 -3.38 1.86 17.15
CA ALA A 104 -4.48 1.98 18.10
C ALA A 104 -4.08 1.56 19.52
N ALA A 105 -3.27 0.50 19.65
CA ALA A 105 -2.78 0.05 20.96
C ALA A 105 -1.82 1.05 21.64
N ALA A 106 -1.11 1.85 20.83
CA ALA A 106 -0.22 2.90 21.33
C ALA A 106 -0.95 4.22 21.62
N ALA A 107 -2.17 4.39 21.12
CA ALA A 107 -2.97 5.59 21.31
C ALA A 107 -3.81 5.49 22.59
N SER A 108 -3.67 6.46 23.51
CA SER A 108 -4.54 6.59 24.67
C SER A 108 -5.79 7.39 24.28
N SER A 109 -6.78 6.71 23.67
CA SER A 109 -7.98 7.35 23.16
C SER A 109 -9.24 6.47 23.34
N ASP A 110 -10.40 7.12 23.47
CA ASP A 110 -11.70 6.44 23.58
C ASP A 110 -12.17 5.95 22.20
N ALA A 111 -11.79 6.67 21.15
CA ALA A 111 -12.15 6.38 19.77
C ALA A 111 -10.94 6.51 18.85
N LEU A 112 -10.95 5.69 17.83
CA LEU A 112 -10.05 5.73 16.69
C LEU A 112 -10.83 6.21 15.46
N LEU A 113 -10.35 7.27 14.82
CA LEU A 113 -10.84 7.70 13.52
C LEU A 113 -9.79 7.36 12.46
N VAL A 114 -10.11 6.37 11.63
CA VAL A 114 -9.27 5.96 10.50
C VAL A 114 -9.60 6.85 9.32
N VAL A 115 -8.61 7.57 8.81
CA VAL A 115 -8.77 8.49 7.69
C VAL A 115 -7.97 8.01 6.49
N ALA A 116 -8.57 8.01 5.30
CA ALA A 116 -7.88 7.69 4.06
C ALA A 116 -8.32 8.63 2.92
N PRO A 117 -7.49 8.80 1.88
CA PRO A 117 -7.96 9.44 0.65
C PRO A 117 -9.10 8.64 0.03
N THR A 118 -10.07 9.34 -0.55
CA THR A 118 -11.13 8.75 -1.37
C THR A 118 -10.54 8.02 -2.56
N GLY A 119 -11.04 6.82 -2.82
CA GLY A 119 -10.75 6.03 -4.00
C GLY A 119 -12.01 5.77 -4.83
N SER A 120 -12.10 4.61 -5.46
CA SER A 120 -13.34 4.12 -6.03
C SER A 120 -14.33 3.70 -4.93
N PRO A 121 -15.63 3.57 -5.21
CA PRO A 121 -16.60 3.11 -4.21
C PRO A 121 -16.26 1.77 -3.56
N PHE A 122 -15.57 0.87 -4.29
CA PHE A 122 -15.13 -0.42 -3.75
C PHE A 122 -13.93 -0.27 -2.81
N GLU A 123 -12.98 0.60 -3.13
CA GLU A 123 -11.82 0.91 -2.29
C GLU A 123 -12.25 1.62 -1.01
N ASP A 124 -13.25 2.50 -1.09
CA ASP A 124 -13.82 3.15 0.08
C ASP A 124 -14.58 2.15 0.96
N ALA A 125 -15.39 1.26 0.37
CA ALA A 125 -16.05 0.17 1.10
C ALA A 125 -15.04 -0.76 1.79
N GLU A 126 -13.89 -1.02 1.17
CA GLU A 126 -12.83 -1.81 1.77
C GLU A 126 -12.24 -1.14 3.02
N LEU A 127 -12.13 0.20 3.05
CA LEU A 127 -11.70 0.91 4.25
C LEU A 127 -12.66 0.70 5.43
N PHE A 128 -13.98 0.69 5.19
CA PHE A 128 -14.96 0.38 6.23
C PHE A 128 -14.83 -1.06 6.73
N ARG A 129 -14.55 -2.02 5.84
CA ARG A 129 -14.27 -3.40 6.22
C ARG A 129 -13.02 -3.49 7.09
N ILE A 130 -11.94 -2.80 6.72
CA ILE A 130 -10.69 -2.74 7.48
C ILE A 130 -10.94 -2.14 8.87
N ALA A 131 -11.64 -1.01 8.96
CA ALA A 131 -11.98 -0.38 10.25
C ALA A 131 -12.80 -1.32 11.15
N ARG A 132 -13.75 -2.08 10.56
CA ARG A 132 -14.52 -3.11 11.28
C ARG A 132 -13.61 -4.20 11.87
N LEU A 133 -12.59 -4.64 11.12
CA LEU A 133 -11.64 -5.65 11.60
C LEU A 133 -10.70 -5.06 12.67
N VAL A 134 -10.27 -3.82 12.52
CA VAL A 134 -9.49 -3.12 13.55
C VAL A 134 -10.28 -3.04 14.86
N ARG A 135 -11.57 -2.68 14.80
CA ARG A 135 -12.45 -2.66 15.96
C ARG A 135 -12.62 -4.05 16.59
N GLN A 136 -12.83 -5.07 15.77
CA GLN A 136 -13.12 -6.44 16.25
C GLN A 136 -11.93 -7.08 16.96
N PHE A 137 -10.73 -6.83 16.48
CA PHE A 137 -9.50 -7.49 16.94
C PHE A 137 -8.53 -6.55 17.64
N GLY A 138 -8.86 -5.25 17.77
CA GLY A 138 -8.05 -4.22 18.40
C GLY A 138 -8.54 -3.84 19.80
N PRO A 139 -7.81 -2.94 20.48
CA PRO A 139 -8.14 -2.49 21.82
C PRO A 139 -9.27 -1.43 21.85
N SER A 140 -9.54 -0.75 20.74
CA SER A 140 -10.49 0.36 20.70
C SER A 140 -11.93 -0.14 20.52
N ALA A 141 -12.82 0.23 21.43
CA ALA A 141 -14.23 -0.12 21.35
C ALA A 141 -14.99 0.64 20.26
N LEU A 142 -14.52 1.83 19.89
CA LEU A 142 -15.07 2.69 18.85
C LEU A 142 -14.01 2.94 17.78
N VAL A 143 -14.30 2.53 16.56
CA VAL A 143 -13.49 2.79 15.36
C VAL A 143 -14.42 3.28 14.27
N GLU A 144 -14.19 4.50 13.82
CA GLU A 144 -14.94 5.16 12.75
C GLU A 144 -14.03 5.46 11.56
N VAL A 145 -14.63 5.81 10.43
CA VAL A 145 -13.93 6.11 9.16
C VAL A 145 -14.26 7.53 8.72
N ALA A 146 -13.26 8.18 8.13
CA ALA A 146 -13.45 9.40 7.35
C ALA A 146 -12.63 9.32 6.06
N LEU A 147 -13.10 10.00 5.02
CA LEU A 147 -12.51 10.02 3.69
C LEU A 147 -12.02 11.44 3.37
N SER A 148 -10.72 11.58 3.14
CA SER A 148 -10.16 12.85 2.68
C SER A 148 -10.59 13.10 1.23
N GLY A 149 -11.47 14.10 1.04
CA GLY A 149 -12.08 14.41 -0.25
C GLY A 149 -13.34 13.60 -0.56
N GLY A 150 -13.93 12.91 0.43
CA GLY A 150 -15.16 12.11 0.31
C GLY A 150 -16.16 12.33 1.44
N ASP A 151 -17.11 11.41 1.57
CA ASP A 151 -18.17 11.39 2.56
C ASP A 151 -18.17 10.03 3.29
N PRO A 152 -18.13 9.99 4.65
CA PRO A 152 -17.98 11.12 5.56
C PRO A 152 -16.58 11.77 5.50
N ASP A 153 -16.51 13.09 5.59
CA ASP A 153 -15.24 13.79 5.69
C ASP A 153 -14.65 13.75 7.11
N LEU A 154 -13.52 14.42 7.32
CA LEU A 154 -12.83 14.43 8.61
C LEU A 154 -13.69 15.01 9.74
N ASP A 155 -14.39 16.12 9.48
CA ASP A 155 -15.20 16.80 10.48
C ASP A 155 -16.44 15.95 10.82
N ASP A 156 -17.08 15.35 9.83
CA ASP A 156 -18.19 14.40 10.02
C ASP A 156 -17.76 13.19 10.85
N GLY A 157 -16.60 12.63 10.56
CA GLY A 157 -16.03 11.50 11.31
C GLY A 157 -15.78 11.86 12.77
N ILE A 158 -15.20 13.03 13.04
CA ILE A 158 -14.97 13.56 14.40
C ILE A 158 -16.30 13.77 15.13
N ASP A 159 -17.27 14.43 14.49
CA ASP A 159 -18.59 14.69 15.06
C ASP A 159 -19.31 13.38 15.38
N ARG A 160 -19.20 12.38 14.52
CA ARG A 160 -19.77 11.06 14.76
C ARG A 160 -19.14 10.38 15.97
N CYS A 161 -17.82 10.41 16.11
CA CYS A 161 -17.14 9.88 17.30
C CYS A 161 -17.65 10.58 18.57
N ARG A 162 -17.81 11.92 18.56
CA ARG A 162 -18.32 12.68 19.71
C ARG A 162 -19.75 12.31 20.07
N ARG A 163 -20.65 12.18 19.07
CA ARG A 163 -22.06 11.76 19.28
C ARG A 163 -22.15 10.36 19.86
N LEU A 164 -21.16 9.50 19.56
CA LEU A 164 -21.05 8.14 20.13
C LEU A 164 -20.40 8.12 21.52
N GLY A 165 -20.07 9.29 22.09
CA GLY A 165 -19.62 9.46 23.46
C GLY A 165 -18.11 9.54 23.64
N ALA A 166 -17.32 9.57 22.56
CA ALA A 166 -15.87 9.72 22.64
C ALA A 166 -15.49 11.14 23.12
N ARG A 167 -14.58 11.19 24.09
CA ARG A 167 -13.99 12.44 24.62
C ARG A 167 -12.58 12.65 24.05
N GLN A 168 -11.86 11.57 23.83
CA GLN A 168 -10.52 11.56 23.26
C GLN A 168 -10.52 10.76 21.96
N ILE A 169 -10.27 11.44 20.85
CA ILE A 169 -10.27 10.86 19.52
C ILE A 169 -8.83 10.87 19.00
N ALA A 170 -8.31 9.72 18.61
CA ALA A 170 -7.04 9.63 17.87
C ALA A 170 -7.35 9.45 16.38
N VAL A 171 -6.75 10.31 15.56
CA VAL A 171 -6.84 10.19 14.10
C VAL A 171 -5.64 9.45 13.57
N LEU A 172 -5.87 8.35 12.85
CA LEU A 172 -4.84 7.54 12.20
C LEU A 172 -4.99 7.59 10.68
N PRO A 173 -3.94 8.01 9.96
CA PRO A 173 -3.94 7.92 8.51
C PRO A 173 -3.83 6.46 8.05
N ALA A 174 -4.68 6.06 7.11
CA ALA A 174 -4.58 4.80 6.39
C ALA A 174 -3.99 5.05 4.98
N TRP A 175 -2.83 5.71 4.95
CA TRP A 175 -2.05 6.00 3.74
C TRP A 175 -0.54 6.07 4.05
N LEU A 176 0.26 6.13 2.98
CA LEU A 176 1.71 6.27 3.04
C LEU A 176 2.08 7.75 2.97
N GLY A 177 2.40 8.34 4.12
CA GLY A 177 2.72 9.77 4.19
C GLY A 177 2.56 10.35 5.60
N SER A 178 2.63 11.67 5.68
CA SER A 178 2.30 12.43 6.89
C SER A 178 0.81 12.34 7.21
N GLY A 179 0.43 12.56 8.46
CA GLY A 179 -0.97 12.62 8.87
C GLY A 179 -1.70 13.85 8.31
N PRO A 180 -3.05 13.88 8.36
CA PRO A 180 -3.83 15.04 7.94
C PRO A 180 -3.61 16.23 8.89
N ALA A 181 -3.90 17.43 8.40
CA ALA A 181 -4.08 18.58 9.28
C ALA A 181 -5.31 18.35 10.16
N LEU A 182 -5.17 18.54 11.46
CA LEU A 182 -6.23 18.24 12.43
C LEU A 182 -6.76 19.50 13.10
N PRO A 183 -8.06 19.57 13.39
CA PRO A 183 -8.64 20.63 14.20
C PRO A 183 -8.16 20.54 15.66
N SER A 184 -8.29 21.65 16.41
CA SER A 184 -7.94 21.71 17.83
C SER A 184 -8.72 20.68 18.66
N GLY A 185 -8.05 20.03 19.60
CA GLY A 185 -8.68 19.06 20.51
C GLY A 185 -8.81 17.64 19.96
N VAL A 186 -8.18 17.35 18.82
CA VAL A 186 -8.09 16.00 18.27
C VAL A 186 -6.62 15.57 18.26
N ALA A 187 -6.33 14.37 18.72
CA ALA A 187 -4.97 13.87 18.80
C ALA A 187 -4.51 13.26 17.47
N ALA A 188 -3.33 13.68 17.02
CA ALA A 188 -2.68 13.03 15.89
C ALA A 188 -2.11 11.67 16.34
N GLY A 189 -2.55 10.59 15.71
CA GLY A 189 -2.00 9.26 15.94
C GLY A 189 -0.63 9.05 15.31
N GLY A 190 -0.09 10.04 14.61
CA GLY A 190 1.17 9.98 13.85
C GLY A 190 1.03 9.22 12.52
N PRO A 191 2.12 9.09 11.74
CA PRO A 191 2.08 8.35 10.48
C PRO A 191 1.76 6.87 10.72
N LEU A 192 1.14 6.22 9.75
CA LEU A 192 0.85 4.78 9.82
C LEU A 192 2.12 3.96 10.05
N LEU A 193 3.14 4.25 9.24
CA LEU A 193 4.47 3.67 9.36
C LEU A 193 5.51 4.78 9.55
N PRO A 194 6.41 4.65 10.53
CA PRO A 194 7.59 5.53 10.62
C PRO A 194 8.44 5.41 9.35
N GLY A 195 9.13 6.49 8.94
CA GLY A 195 9.92 6.51 7.72
C GLY A 195 10.95 5.37 7.63
N ALA A 196 11.65 5.05 8.72
CA ALA A 196 12.60 3.93 8.74
C ALA A 196 11.92 2.57 8.51
N ALA A 197 10.73 2.35 9.07
CA ALA A 197 9.97 1.12 8.84
C ALA A 197 9.44 1.03 7.40
N LEU A 198 8.99 2.17 6.85
CA LEU A 198 8.55 2.28 5.46
C LEU A 198 9.69 1.95 4.50
N ARG A 199 10.88 2.50 4.73
CA ARG A 199 12.09 2.22 3.95
C ARG A 199 12.46 0.74 4.01
N ALA A 200 12.55 0.17 5.22
CA ALA A 200 12.92 -1.24 5.42
C ALA A 200 11.92 -2.20 4.75
N LEU A 201 10.62 -1.87 4.77
CA LEU A 201 9.60 -2.65 4.08
C LEU A 201 9.77 -2.59 2.56
N GLY A 202 10.06 -1.41 2.01
CA GLY A 202 10.37 -1.25 0.59
C GLY A 202 11.62 -2.04 0.19
N GLU A 203 12.69 -2.00 0.98
CA GLU A 203 13.90 -2.79 0.76
C GLU A 203 13.62 -4.31 0.76
N ALA A 204 12.76 -4.77 1.66
CA ALA A 204 12.34 -6.17 1.67
C ALA A 204 11.58 -6.53 0.39
N ARG A 205 10.64 -5.69 -0.09
CA ARG A 205 9.93 -5.92 -1.36
C ARG A 205 10.87 -5.98 -2.55
N VAL A 206 11.87 -5.10 -2.59
CA VAL A 206 12.90 -5.12 -3.64
C VAL A 206 13.74 -6.39 -3.57
N ALA A 207 14.16 -6.81 -2.38
CA ALA A 207 14.95 -8.02 -2.20
C ALA A 207 14.18 -9.28 -2.62
N ASP A 208 12.92 -9.40 -2.22
CA ASP A 208 12.03 -10.50 -2.61
C ASP A 208 11.86 -10.55 -4.14
N ALA A 209 11.56 -9.40 -4.76
CA ALA A 209 11.37 -9.32 -6.21
C ALA A 209 12.63 -9.69 -7.00
N LEU A 210 13.83 -9.28 -6.54
CA LEU A 210 15.09 -9.66 -7.17
C LEU A 210 15.41 -11.16 -6.97
N HIS A 211 15.04 -11.72 -5.82
CA HIS A 211 15.15 -13.15 -5.59
C HIS A 211 14.25 -13.93 -6.56
N ASP A 212 12.98 -13.52 -6.70
CA ASP A 212 12.04 -14.18 -7.62
C ASP A 212 12.49 -14.03 -9.08
N LEU A 213 13.03 -12.86 -9.44
CA LEU A 213 13.61 -12.64 -10.79
C LEU A 213 14.75 -13.62 -11.09
N ALA A 214 15.61 -13.93 -10.11
CA ALA A 214 16.69 -14.91 -10.27
C ALA A 214 16.16 -16.34 -10.51
N HIS A 215 14.90 -16.60 -10.15
CA HIS A 215 14.18 -17.86 -10.40
C HIS A 215 13.25 -17.80 -11.62
N GLY A 216 13.32 -16.72 -12.42
CA GLY A 216 12.57 -16.55 -13.65
C GLY A 216 11.18 -15.92 -13.49
N HIS A 217 10.87 -15.37 -12.32
CA HIS A 217 9.60 -14.71 -12.01
C HIS A 217 9.79 -13.19 -11.92
N ASP A 218 9.21 -12.44 -12.86
CA ASP A 218 9.31 -10.98 -12.90
C ASP A 218 8.15 -10.24 -12.23
N GLY A 219 7.16 -10.95 -11.65
CA GLY A 219 6.00 -10.41 -10.96
C GLY A 219 4.96 -9.70 -11.84
N ILE A 220 5.25 -9.50 -13.13
CA ILE A 220 4.38 -8.72 -14.03
C ILE A 220 3.06 -9.44 -14.29
N ALA A 221 3.10 -10.77 -14.49
CA ALA A 221 1.90 -11.56 -14.72
C ALA A 221 0.95 -11.54 -13.52
N ASP A 222 1.50 -11.61 -12.30
CA ASP A 222 0.73 -11.53 -11.05
C ASP A 222 0.09 -10.14 -10.91
N GLY A 223 0.85 -9.08 -11.21
CA GLY A 223 0.35 -7.71 -11.18
C GLY A 223 -0.81 -7.48 -12.18
N LEU A 224 -0.76 -8.07 -13.39
CA LEU A 224 -1.85 -7.97 -14.36
C LEU A 224 -3.15 -8.61 -13.86
N SER A 225 -3.06 -9.57 -12.94
CA SER A 225 -4.22 -10.25 -12.36
C SER A 225 -4.84 -9.51 -11.17
N ALA A 226 -4.19 -8.44 -10.66
CA ALA A 226 -4.57 -7.79 -9.42
C ALA A 226 -5.99 -7.19 -9.45
N GLU A 227 -6.47 -6.69 -10.59
CA GLU A 227 -7.83 -6.14 -10.75
C GLU A 227 -8.92 -7.21 -10.70
N HIS A 228 -8.61 -8.47 -11.01
CA HIS A 228 -9.61 -9.55 -11.02
C HIS A 228 -9.90 -10.11 -9.62
N GLY A 229 -9.16 -9.66 -8.60
CA GLY A 229 -9.29 -10.08 -7.21
C GLY A 229 -10.32 -9.31 -6.40
N HIS A 230 -11.39 -8.83 -6.97
CA HIS A 230 -12.48 -8.19 -6.23
C HIS A 230 -13.17 -9.19 -5.28
N GLY A 231 -12.70 -9.23 -4.05
CA GLY A 231 -13.27 -10.00 -2.94
C GLY A 231 -12.60 -11.37 -2.74
N PHE A 232 -11.92 -11.46 -1.62
CA PHE A 232 -11.23 -12.59 -1.00
C PHE A 232 -9.73 -12.69 -1.34
N ALA A 233 -8.94 -12.09 -0.46
CA ALA A 233 -7.53 -12.43 -0.32
C ALA A 233 -7.42 -13.89 0.13
N HIS A 234 -7.33 -14.81 -0.81
CA HIS A 234 -6.79 -16.13 -0.53
C HIS A 234 -5.27 -16.01 -0.56
N GLY A 235 -4.68 -15.92 0.63
CA GLY A 235 -3.25 -16.09 0.79
C GLY A 235 -2.87 -17.50 0.30
N HIS A 236 -2.33 -17.60 -0.88
CA HIS A 236 -1.62 -18.81 -1.31
C HIS A 236 -0.25 -18.79 -0.64
N GLY A 237 -0.17 -19.45 0.52
CA GLY A 237 1.11 -19.88 1.06
C GLY A 237 1.74 -20.89 0.11
N PRO A 238 3.08 -20.88 -0.07
CA PRO A 238 3.76 -21.88 -0.87
C PRO A 238 3.68 -23.25 -0.17
N GLY A 239 3.05 -24.22 -0.80
CA GLY A 239 3.15 -25.62 -0.41
C GLY A 239 1.84 -26.29 0.00
N GLY A 240 1.26 -27.03 -0.91
CA GLY A 240 0.17 -27.97 -0.64
C GLY A 240 -0.26 -28.76 -1.87
N SER A 241 0.67 -29.52 -2.46
CA SER A 241 0.33 -30.58 -3.43
C SER A 241 -0.44 -31.67 -2.71
N HIS A 242 -1.77 -31.69 -2.81
CA HIS A 242 -2.58 -32.86 -2.44
C HIS A 242 -2.95 -33.63 -3.70
N GLY A 243 -2.13 -34.67 -3.99
CA GLY A 243 -2.50 -35.70 -4.92
C GLY A 243 -3.63 -36.56 -4.33
N HIS A 244 -4.82 -36.49 -4.90
CA HIS A 244 -5.85 -37.51 -4.69
C HIS A 244 -5.67 -38.61 -5.71
N GLY A 245 -5.02 -39.69 -5.30
CA GLY A 245 -5.06 -40.97 -6.00
C GLY A 245 -6.36 -41.70 -5.64
N HIS A 246 -7.28 -41.83 -6.61
CA HIS A 246 -8.32 -42.84 -6.55
C HIS A 246 -7.75 -44.14 -7.13
N GLY A 247 -7.58 -45.15 -6.26
CA GLY A 247 -7.35 -46.53 -6.64
C GLY A 247 -8.55 -47.37 -6.27
N HIS A 248 -8.95 -48.22 -7.17
CA HIS A 248 -10.02 -49.23 -7.04
C HIS A 248 -9.81 -50.20 -5.89
#